data_ebd03a06fafba39a1ebf6a968ff8782d
#
_entry.id   ebd03a06fafba39a1ebf6a968ff8782d
#
_cell.length_a   1.000
_cell.length_b   1.000
_cell.length_c   1.000
_cell.angle_alpha   90.00
_cell.angle_beta   90.00
_cell.angle_gamma   90.00
#
_symmetry.space_group_name_H-M   'P 1'
#
loop_
_entity.id
_entity.type
_entity.pdbx_description
1 polymer ?
#
loop_
_entity_poly.entity_id
_entity_poly.type
_entity_poly.pdbx_seq_one_letter_code
_entity_poly.pdbx_strand_id
1 'polypeptide(L)'
;VAALLAATVLAACGGLSSGGTVTLSYYNEPDSSPATQDAATACSAASHGAYKIVYDKLPSSADLQRQQLVRRLAAHDSSIDIMGLDVTWEPEFAQAGWIVPFTGAAAAEVRANTLPGPLNTAIWNGKLVAVPQSSNTELLWYRSDLVPNPPKTWGQMITDAEKLAKEGKPHLIEIQGAQYEGLTVWFNSLVASAGGSILTANSKEPSMGTPALEAMKIMKQLASSPAADPSLSVQMEDQNRLAMESGDAAFEINYPFVYPSMKTDDPKLFKVFKYTTYPAVSTSLPMHSTIGGIDLTVSRYSKHQALAKEAVLCLRNAANQQEAAVAGGLPPTLKSLYLHPTKSFIAQYPFYKLIYQQLTTGAVRPKTPEYQAVSIYISHLLSPPGAISPTSDLSTLTGEIRDALDQKGLIP
;
A
#
# COMPACT_ATOMS: atom_id res chain seq x y z
N VAL A 1 -45.64 71.88 25.62
CA VAL A 1 -45.33 70.60 26.18
C VAL A 1 -44.94 69.72 24.99
N ALA A 2 -43.64 69.55 24.74
CA ALA A 2 -43.10 68.70 23.68
C ALA A 2 -42.66 67.41 24.31
N ALA A 3 -43.16 66.24 23.77
CA ALA A 3 -42.76 64.93 24.16
C ALA A 3 -41.73 64.41 23.18
N LEU A 4 -40.47 64.16 23.61
CA LEU A 4 -39.44 63.46 22.88
C LEU A 4 -39.69 61.95 22.99
N LEU A 5 -39.91 61.26 21.84
CA LEU A 5 -39.79 59.82 21.74
C LEU A 5 -38.35 59.45 21.50
N ALA A 6 -37.71 58.76 22.44
CA ALA A 6 -36.41 58.11 22.22
C ALA A 6 -36.58 56.70 21.61
N ALA A 7 -36.14 56.56 20.38
CA ALA A 7 -36.08 55.25 19.72
C ALA A 7 -34.81 54.50 20.15
N THR A 8 -34.97 53.45 20.92
CA THR A 8 -33.89 52.52 21.25
C THR A 8 -33.64 51.52 20.08
N VAL A 9 -32.50 51.70 19.41
CA VAL A 9 -32.00 50.73 18.41
C VAL A 9 -31.37 49.56 19.17
N LEU A 10 -32.04 48.44 19.18
CA LEU A 10 -31.44 47.17 19.61
C LEU A 10 -30.49 46.70 18.50
N ALA A 11 -29.20 46.85 18.69
CA ALA A 11 -28.17 46.18 17.92
C ALA A 11 -28.19 44.69 18.30
N ALA A 12 -28.77 43.85 17.42
CA ALA A 12 -28.62 42.40 17.51
C ALA A 12 -27.18 42.06 17.17
N CYS A 13 -26.32 41.93 18.19
CA CYS A 13 -25.05 41.22 18.04
C CYS A 13 -25.38 39.77 17.78
N GLY A 14 -25.31 39.37 16.49
CA GLY A 14 -25.25 37.98 16.12
C GLY A 14 -23.99 37.37 16.74
N GLY A 15 -24.17 36.58 17.80
CA GLY A 15 -23.10 35.84 18.43
C GLY A 15 -22.53 34.87 17.41
N LEU A 16 -21.32 35.16 16.94
CA LEU A 16 -20.44 34.14 16.37
C LEU A 16 -20.26 33.11 17.47
N SER A 17 -20.93 31.98 17.31
CA SER A 17 -20.70 30.79 18.11
C SER A 17 -19.21 30.43 17.93
N SER A 18 -18.39 30.75 18.93
CA SER A 18 -17.01 30.28 19.00
C SER A 18 -17.05 28.79 19.33
N GLY A 19 -17.43 27.98 18.36
CA GLY A 19 -17.15 26.54 18.38
C GLY A 19 -15.63 26.40 18.42
N GLY A 20 -15.09 25.79 19.49
CA GLY A 20 -13.66 25.54 19.59
C GLY A 20 -13.17 24.66 18.40
N THR A 21 -11.91 24.75 18.07
CA THR A 21 -11.27 23.94 17.02
C THR A 21 -11.53 22.44 17.27
N VAL A 22 -12.13 21.77 16.31
CA VAL A 22 -12.41 20.32 16.40
C VAL A 22 -11.10 19.55 16.23
N THR A 23 -10.84 18.60 17.12
CA THR A 23 -9.73 17.66 16.94
C THR A 23 -10.23 16.44 16.17
N LEU A 24 -9.58 16.14 15.03
CA LEU A 24 -9.81 14.96 14.21
C LEU A 24 -8.68 13.96 14.43
N SER A 25 -9.01 12.76 14.86
CA SER A 25 -8.04 11.65 14.92
C SER A 25 -7.79 11.10 13.52
N TYR A 26 -6.53 10.82 13.20
CA TYR A 26 -6.10 10.24 11.94
C TYR A 26 -5.21 9.03 12.19
N TYR A 27 -5.79 7.84 12.13
CA TYR A 27 -5.10 6.57 12.28
C TYR A 27 -4.52 6.12 10.93
N ASN A 28 -3.19 5.95 10.86
CA ASN A 28 -2.51 5.52 9.64
C ASN A 28 -1.29 4.65 9.97
N GLU A 29 -0.79 3.94 8.96
CA GLU A 29 0.47 3.20 9.06
C GLU A 29 1.62 4.11 9.54
N PRO A 30 2.65 3.54 10.17
CA PRO A 30 3.84 4.29 10.53
C PRO A 30 4.56 4.77 9.26
N ASP A 31 4.85 6.07 9.21
CA ASP A 31 5.69 6.66 8.16
C ASP A 31 7.11 6.80 8.72
N SER A 32 8.09 6.28 7.99
CA SER A 32 9.52 6.43 8.31
C SER A 32 10.03 7.84 8.02
N SER A 33 9.26 8.64 7.27
CA SER A 33 9.50 10.05 6.96
C SER A 33 8.59 10.96 7.79
N PRO A 34 8.82 12.28 7.83
CA PRO A 34 7.93 13.23 8.45
C PRO A 34 6.66 13.54 7.63
N ALA A 35 6.53 13.05 6.38
CA ALA A 35 5.54 13.52 5.42
C ALA A 35 4.09 13.39 5.89
N THR A 36 3.72 12.29 6.54
CA THR A 36 2.36 12.09 7.07
C THR A 36 2.03 13.08 8.19
N GLN A 37 2.97 13.33 9.09
CA GLN A 37 2.82 14.32 10.17
C GLN A 37 2.79 15.74 9.61
N ASP A 38 3.61 16.05 8.62
CA ASP A 38 3.68 17.37 7.99
C ASP A 38 2.40 17.66 7.20
N ALA A 39 1.84 16.67 6.49
CA ALA A 39 0.54 16.78 5.84
C ALA A 39 -0.60 17.07 6.85
N ALA A 40 -0.62 16.37 7.99
CA ALA A 40 -1.59 16.60 9.05
C ALA A 40 -1.46 18.03 9.62
N THR A 41 -0.24 18.51 9.81
CA THR A 41 0.05 19.87 10.30
C THR A 41 -0.36 20.93 9.28
N ALA A 42 0.02 20.76 8.01
CA ALA A 42 -0.32 21.68 6.92
C ALA A 42 -1.84 21.78 6.71
N CYS A 43 -2.55 20.64 6.73
CA CYS A 43 -4.01 20.62 6.58
C CYS A 43 -4.73 21.21 7.80
N SER A 44 -4.20 21.04 9.00
CA SER A 44 -4.71 21.71 10.20
C SER A 44 -4.60 23.23 10.07
N ALA A 45 -3.45 23.73 9.63
CA ALA A 45 -3.24 25.16 9.39
C ALA A 45 -4.17 25.71 8.29
N ALA A 46 -4.31 24.97 7.17
CA ALA A 46 -5.17 25.34 6.05
C ALA A 46 -6.67 25.37 6.40
N SER A 47 -7.09 24.71 7.48
CA SER A 47 -8.48 24.72 7.95
C SER A 47 -8.91 26.05 8.59
N HIS A 48 -7.98 26.99 8.79
CA HIS A 48 -8.22 28.26 9.46
C HIS A 48 -8.92 28.13 10.84
N GLY A 49 -8.58 27.07 11.58
CA GLY A 49 -9.11 26.79 12.91
C GLY A 49 -10.40 25.97 12.93
N ALA A 50 -10.91 25.50 11.79
CA ALA A 50 -12.08 24.64 11.76
C ALA A 50 -11.76 23.27 12.38
N TYR A 51 -10.57 22.71 12.11
CA TYR A 51 -10.11 21.47 12.73
C TYR A 51 -8.59 21.44 12.93
N LYS A 52 -8.17 20.52 13.82
CA LYS A 52 -6.77 20.10 14.01
C LYS A 52 -6.71 18.59 13.81
N ILE A 53 -5.84 18.12 12.93
CA ILE A 53 -5.60 16.68 12.69
C ILE A 53 -4.51 16.20 13.64
N VAL A 54 -4.76 15.10 14.33
CA VAL A 54 -3.78 14.38 15.18
C VAL A 54 -3.51 13.05 14.52
N TYR A 55 -2.27 12.84 14.11
CA TYR A 55 -1.81 11.58 13.52
C TYR A 55 -1.50 10.55 14.60
N ASP A 56 -2.26 9.48 14.61
CA ASP A 56 -2.12 8.33 15.51
C ASP A 56 -1.53 7.14 14.71
N LYS A 57 -0.32 6.72 15.08
CA LYS A 57 0.37 5.62 14.40
C LYS A 57 -0.24 4.27 14.75
N LEU A 58 -0.61 3.52 13.72
CA LEU A 58 -0.97 2.11 13.83
C LEU A 58 0.29 1.24 14.00
N PRO A 59 0.15 -0.07 14.33
CA PRO A 59 1.27 -1.02 14.29
C PRO A 59 1.96 -1.08 12.92
N SER A 60 3.19 -1.60 12.85
CA SER A 60 3.93 -1.74 11.58
C SER A 60 3.38 -2.85 10.68
N SER A 61 2.81 -3.92 11.24
CA SER A 61 2.21 -5.02 10.45
C SER A 61 0.81 -4.66 9.99
N ALA A 62 0.51 -4.82 8.70
CA ALA A 62 -0.81 -4.62 8.11
C ALA A 62 -1.91 -5.44 8.83
N ASP A 63 -1.64 -6.70 9.16
CA ASP A 63 -2.60 -7.55 9.87
C ASP A 63 -2.95 -7.00 11.25
N LEU A 64 -1.98 -6.48 12.00
CA LEU A 64 -2.20 -5.85 13.30
C LEU A 64 -2.92 -4.51 13.19
N GLN A 65 -2.65 -3.73 12.14
CA GLN A 65 -3.37 -2.48 11.82
C GLN A 65 -4.85 -2.78 11.64
N ARG A 66 -5.17 -3.72 10.74
CA ARG A 66 -6.55 -4.15 10.49
C ARG A 66 -7.21 -4.64 11.76
N GLN A 67 -6.57 -5.52 12.52
CA GLN A 67 -7.12 -6.07 13.76
C GLN A 67 -7.47 -4.97 14.77
N GLN A 68 -6.62 -3.96 14.92
CA GLN A 68 -6.87 -2.83 15.80
C GLN A 68 -8.09 -2.02 15.34
N LEU A 69 -8.17 -1.67 14.05
CA LEU A 69 -9.28 -0.89 13.49
C LEU A 69 -10.60 -1.65 13.56
N VAL A 70 -10.62 -2.92 13.17
CA VAL A 70 -11.82 -3.78 13.21
C VAL A 70 -12.37 -3.89 14.62
N ARG A 71 -11.53 -4.14 15.64
CA ARG A 71 -11.98 -4.22 17.05
C ARG A 71 -12.63 -2.94 17.51
N ARG A 72 -12.07 -1.78 17.17
CA ARG A 72 -12.59 -0.48 17.58
C ARG A 72 -13.89 -0.13 16.84
N LEU A 73 -13.96 -0.38 15.54
CA LEU A 73 -15.16 -0.12 14.73
C LEU A 73 -16.32 -1.06 15.11
N ALA A 74 -16.04 -2.33 15.39
CA ALA A 74 -17.02 -3.27 15.92
C ALA A 74 -17.58 -2.84 17.29
N ALA A 75 -16.78 -2.14 18.09
CA ALA A 75 -17.19 -1.52 19.36
C ALA A 75 -17.87 -0.15 19.18
N HIS A 76 -18.13 0.30 17.95
CA HIS A 76 -18.70 1.61 17.61
C HIS A 76 -17.91 2.81 18.18
N ASP A 77 -16.58 2.70 18.19
CA ASP A 77 -15.70 3.72 18.75
C ASP A 77 -15.80 5.04 17.97
N SER A 78 -16.40 6.03 18.60
CA SER A 78 -16.61 7.36 18.01
C SER A 78 -15.39 8.30 18.12
N SER A 79 -14.28 7.84 18.66
CA SER A 79 -13.03 8.61 18.72
C SER A 79 -12.18 8.46 17.46
N ILE A 80 -12.59 7.61 16.52
CA ILE A 80 -11.94 7.47 15.21
C ILE A 80 -12.66 8.34 14.19
N ASP A 81 -11.93 9.30 13.59
CA ASP A 81 -12.47 10.16 12.52
C ASP A 81 -11.99 9.73 11.14
N ILE A 82 -10.67 9.65 10.93
CA ILE A 82 -10.02 9.34 9.67
C ILE A 82 -9.16 8.10 9.85
N MET A 83 -9.20 7.21 8.86
CA MET A 83 -8.36 6.02 8.81
C MET A 83 -7.69 5.91 7.45
N GLY A 84 -6.39 5.61 7.43
CA GLY A 84 -5.72 5.04 6.30
C GLY A 84 -5.92 3.52 6.31
N LEU A 85 -6.52 3.00 5.25
CA LEU A 85 -6.74 1.57 5.07
C LEU A 85 -5.82 1.04 3.97
N ASP A 86 -5.26 -0.16 4.16
CA ASP A 86 -4.69 -0.89 3.03
C ASP A 86 -5.78 -1.10 1.98
N VAL A 87 -5.43 -0.94 0.72
CA VAL A 87 -6.34 -1.00 -0.44
C VAL A 87 -7.15 -2.30 -0.56
N THR A 88 -6.90 -3.29 0.28
CA THR A 88 -7.63 -4.56 0.31
C THR A 88 -8.78 -4.60 1.32
N TRP A 89 -8.83 -3.64 2.26
CA TRP A 89 -9.81 -3.70 3.36
C TRP A 89 -11.10 -2.95 3.05
N GLU A 90 -11.16 -2.12 1.98
CA GLU A 90 -12.35 -1.35 1.61
C GLU A 90 -13.60 -2.23 1.41
N PRO A 91 -13.53 -3.40 0.76
CA PRO A 91 -14.69 -4.27 0.63
C PRO A 91 -15.29 -4.71 1.97
N GLU A 92 -14.44 -5.13 2.90
CA GLU A 92 -14.86 -5.54 4.24
C GLU A 92 -15.45 -4.38 5.04
N PHE A 93 -14.69 -3.26 5.14
CA PHE A 93 -15.10 -2.11 5.94
C PHE A 93 -16.37 -1.44 5.40
N ALA A 94 -16.52 -1.40 4.08
CA ALA A 94 -17.74 -0.90 3.44
C ALA A 94 -18.92 -1.86 3.60
N GLN A 95 -18.70 -3.18 3.49
CA GLN A 95 -19.73 -4.20 3.68
C GLN A 95 -20.22 -4.21 5.12
N ALA A 96 -19.34 -4.09 6.10
CA ALA A 96 -19.67 -3.96 7.51
C ALA A 96 -20.35 -2.62 7.86
N GLY A 97 -20.33 -1.66 6.93
CA GLY A 97 -20.94 -0.35 7.14
C GLY A 97 -20.12 0.56 8.06
N TRP A 98 -18.84 0.32 8.23
CA TRP A 98 -17.96 1.06 9.15
C TRP A 98 -17.42 2.37 8.57
N ILE A 99 -17.42 2.52 7.25
CA ILE A 99 -16.95 3.72 6.55
C ILE A 99 -18.08 4.39 5.76
N VAL A 100 -17.93 5.70 5.56
CA VAL A 100 -18.95 6.50 4.85
C VAL A 100 -18.51 6.83 3.43
N PRO A 101 -19.35 6.68 2.41
CA PRO A 101 -18.99 6.98 1.04
C PRO A 101 -18.82 8.47 0.80
N PHE A 102 -17.97 8.80 -0.17
CA PHE A 102 -17.82 10.12 -0.74
C PHE A 102 -18.82 10.31 -1.89
N THR A 103 -19.45 11.48 -1.97
CA THR A 103 -20.50 11.80 -2.96
C THR A 103 -20.32 13.22 -3.50
N GLY A 104 -21.12 13.60 -4.51
CA GLY A 104 -21.14 14.96 -5.06
C GLY A 104 -19.81 15.39 -5.70
N ALA A 105 -19.49 16.67 -5.56
CA ALA A 105 -18.31 17.29 -6.18
C ALA A 105 -16.98 16.64 -5.72
N ALA A 106 -16.87 16.30 -4.44
CA ALA A 106 -15.70 15.63 -3.87
C ALA A 106 -15.42 14.28 -4.56
N ALA A 107 -16.46 13.45 -4.72
CA ALA A 107 -16.31 12.16 -5.41
C ALA A 107 -15.98 12.34 -6.89
N ALA A 108 -16.53 13.36 -7.56
CA ALA A 108 -16.24 13.66 -8.95
C ALA A 108 -14.77 14.08 -9.15
N GLU A 109 -14.25 14.95 -8.27
CA GLU A 109 -12.85 15.38 -8.28
C GLU A 109 -11.89 14.19 -8.07
N VAL A 110 -12.14 13.37 -7.04
CA VAL A 110 -11.32 12.19 -6.77
C VAL A 110 -11.28 11.25 -7.97
N ARG A 111 -12.45 10.95 -8.59
CA ARG A 111 -12.52 10.08 -9.78
C ARG A 111 -11.77 10.64 -10.98
N ALA A 112 -11.83 11.95 -11.20
CA ALA A 112 -11.18 12.61 -12.35
C ALA A 112 -9.65 12.58 -12.25
N ASN A 113 -9.11 12.82 -11.06
CA ASN A 113 -7.68 13.10 -10.84
C ASN A 113 -6.86 11.90 -10.38
N THR A 114 -7.49 10.78 -10.00
CA THR A 114 -6.79 9.57 -9.53
C THR A 114 -6.43 8.64 -10.68
N LEU A 115 -5.27 7.99 -10.61
CA LEU A 115 -4.87 6.92 -11.52
C LEU A 115 -5.89 5.77 -11.49
N PRO A 116 -6.13 5.06 -12.62
CA PRO A 116 -7.16 4.02 -12.69
C PRO A 116 -6.98 2.88 -11.69
N GLY A 117 -5.76 2.38 -11.49
CA GLY A 117 -5.45 1.30 -10.53
C GLY A 117 -5.84 1.67 -9.10
N PRO A 118 -5.24 2.72 -8.50
CA PRO A 118 -5.63 3.20 -7.17
C PRO A 118 -7.10 3.60 -7.05
N LEU A 119 -7.71 4.19 -8.11
CA LEU A 119 -9.13 4.51 -8.06
C LEU A 119 -10.01 3.25 -7.97
N ASN A 120 -9.59 2.17 -8.64
CA ASN A 120 -10.35 0.92 -8.61
C ASN A 120 -10.40 0.32 -7.20
N THR A 121 -9.33 0.42 -6.39
CA THR A 121 -9.32 -0.09 -5.02
C THR A 121 -10.36 0.65 -4.15
N ALA A 122 -10.46 1.96 -4.26
CA ALA A 122 -11.35 2.81 -3.49
C ALA A 122 -12.85 2.71 -3.83
N ILE A 123 -13.22 1.87 -4.83
CA ILE A 123 -14.62 1.70 -5.25
C ILE A 123 -15.15 0.34 -4.83
N TRP A 124 -16.21 0.33 -4.03
CA TRP A 124 -16.96 -0.88 -3.67
C TRP A 124 -18.44 -0.74 -4.02
N ASN A 125 -19.00 -1.76 -4.72
CA ASN A 125 -20.39 -1.76 -5.19
C ASN A 125 -20.78 -0.43 -5.89
N GLY A 126 -19.91 0.10 -6.77
CA GLY A 126 -20.11 1.33 -7.52
C GLY A 126 -19.96 2.63 -6.73
N LYS A 127 -19.81 2.56 -5.41
CA LYS A 127 -19.63 3.72 -4.53
C LYS A 127 -18.14 4.00 -4.30
N LEU A 128 -17.76 5.28 -4.27
CA LEU A 128 -16.44 5.71 -3.81
C LEU A 128 -16.46 5.69 -2.27
N VAL A 129 -15.87 4.67 -1.68
CA VAL A 129 -15.88 4.45 -0.21
C VAL A 129 -14.63 4.96 0.48
N ALA A 130 -13.59 5.25 -0.29
CA ALA A 130 -12.30 5.74 0.17
C ALA A 130 -11.71 6.74 -0.82
N VAL A 131 -10.62 7.40 -0.44
CA VAL A 131 -9.90 8.38 -1.26
C VAL A 131 -8.43 7.99 -1.31
N PRO A 132 -7.89 7.56 -2.47
CA PRO A 132 -6.51 7.15 -2.59
C PRO A 132 -5.52 8.26 -2.20
N GLN A 133 -4.69 7.98 -1.18
CA GLN A 133 -3.65 8.88 -0.68
C GLN A 133 -2.29 8.55 -1.29
N SER A 134 -1.86 7.32 -1.12
CA SER A 134 -0.66 6.78 -1.73
C SER A 134 -1.00 5.47 -2.44
N SER A 135 -0.22 5.14 -3.45
CA SER A 135 -0.24 3.79 -4.02
C SER A 135 1.07 3.10 -3.69
N ASN A 136 1.16 1.83 -4.04
CA ASN A 136 2.40 1.10 -3.85
C ASN A 136 2.59 0.08 -4.96
N THR A 137 3.84 -0.15 -5.35
CA THR A 137 4.26 -1.18 -6.30
C THR A 137 5.74 -1.46 -6.08
N GLU A 138 6.13 -2.71 -6.10
CA GLU A 138 7.52 -3.11 -5.90
C GLU A 138 8.34 -2.88 -7.16
N LEU A 139 9.61 -2.52 -6.97
CA LEU A 139 10.64 -2.50 -8.00
C LEU A 139 11.69 -3.56 -7.70
N LEU A 140 12.47 -3.91 -8.70
CA LEU A 140 13.74 -4.59 -8.49
C LEU A 140 14.83 -3.53 -8.24
N TRP A 141 15.38 -3.54 -7.03
CA TRP A 141 16.56 -2.80 -6.62
C TRP A 141 17.77 -3.71 -6.74
N TYR A 142 18.91 -3.18 -7.21
CA TYR A 142 20.07 -4.03 -7.46
C TYR A 142 21.40 -3.28 -7.37
N ARG A 143 22.46 -4.03 -7.14
CA ARG A 143 23.84 -3.59 -7.11
C ARG A 143 24.42 -3.57 -8.52
N SER A 144 24.50 -2.38 -9.13
CA SER A 144 25.00 -2.22 -10.52
C SER A 144 26.50 -2.48 -10.68
N ASP A 145 27.26 -2.43 -9.60
CA ASP A 145 28.67 -2.83 -9.57
C ASP A 145 28.87 -4.35 -9.62
N LEU A 146 27.89 -5.11 -9.18
CA LEU A 146 27.88 -6.58 -9.25
C LEU A 146 27.19 -7.10 -10.51
N VAL A 147 26.10 -6.42 -10.90
CA VAL A 147 25.24 -6.80 -12.02
C VAL A 147 25.00 -5.58 -12.92
N PRO A 148 25.87 -5.31 -13.89
CA PRO A 148 25.73 -4.13 -14.77
C PRO A 148 24.47 -4.13 -15.62
N ASN A 149 23.94 -5.32 -15.97
CA ASN A 149 22.72 -5.49 -16.74
C ASN A 149 21.68 -6.20 -15.85
N PRO A 150 20.64 -5.47 -15.36
CA PRO A 150 19.67 -6.05 -14.43
C PRO A 150 18.88 -7.20 -15.08
N PRO A 151 18.55 -8.25 -14.31
CA PRO A 151 17.76 -9.36 -14.78
C PRO A 151 16.34 -8.92 -15.14
N LYS A 152 15.75 -9.55 -16.14
CA LYS A 152 14.38 -9.27 -16.60
C LYS A 152 13.37 -10.29 -16.08
N THR A 153 13.83 -11.43 -15.61
CA THR A 153 13.00 -12.50 -15.09
C THR A 153 13.51 -13.03 -13.76
N TRP A 154 12.63 -13.65 -12.99
CA TRP A 154 12.98 -14.34 -11.74
C TRP A 154 14.06 -15.40 -11.94
N GLY A 155 13.91 -16.24 -12.97
CA GLY A 155 14.91 -17.27 -13.27
C GLY A 155 16.29 -16.69 -13.60
N GLN A 156 16.35 -15.57 -14.33
CA GLN A 156 17.61 -14.86 -14.60
C GLN A 156 18.19 -14.28 -13.31
N MET A 157 17.37 -13.63 -12.46
CA MET A 157 17.80 -13.04 -11.20
C MET A 157 18.42 -14.09 -10.25
N ILE A 158 17.75 -15.25 -10.10
CA ILE A 158 18.26 -16.37 -9.29
C ILE A 158 19.59 -16.89 -9.86
N THR A 159 19.68 -17.08 -11.18
CA THR A 159 20.92 -17.54 -11.85
C THR A 159 22.09 -16.56 -11.65
N ASP A 160 21.84 -15.26 -11.79
CA ASP A 160 22.86 -14.22 -11.60
C ASP A 160 23.33 -14.20 -10.12
N ALA A 161 22.41 -14.32 -9.17
CA ALA A 161 22.71 -14.41 -7.74
C ALA A 161 23.53 -15.68 -7.40
N GLU A 162 23.17 -16.85 -7.94
CA GLU A 162 23.93 -18.09 -7.76
C GLU A 162 25.36 -18.00 -8.32
N LYS A 163 25.54 -17.26 -9.42
CA LYS A 163 26.88 -16.99 -9.96
C LYS A 163 27.70 -16.14 -9.00
N LEU A 164 27.12 -15.07 -8.47
CA LEU A 164 27.76 -14.22 -7.47
C LEU A 164 28.15 -15.02 -6.21
N ALA A 165 27.26 -15.92 -5.75
CA ALA A 165 27.53 -16.80 -4.62
C ALA A 165 28.79 -17.68 -4.87
N LYS A 166 28.91 -18.28 -6.06
CA LYS A 166 30.09 -19.07 -6.44
C LYS A 166 31.38 -18.26 -6.49
N GLU A 167 31.26 -16.96 -6.74
CA GLU A 167 32.39 -16.02 -6.76
C GLU A 167 32.72 -15.44 -5.38
N GLY A 168 31.96 -15.82 -4.32
CA GLY A 168 32.12 -15.30 -2.96
C GLY A 168 31.75 -13.82 -2.82
N LYS A 169 30.88 -13.31 -3.69
CA LYS A 169 30.39 -11.93 -3.71
C LYS A 169 29.04 -11.79 -2.99
N PRO A 170 28.63 -10.57 -2.60
CA PRO A 170 27.25 -10.32 -2.21
C PRO A 170 26.27 -10.86 -3.25
N HIS A 171 25.27 -11.66 -2.83
CA HIS A 171 24.50 -12.47 -3.77
C HIS A 171 23.06 -12.70 -3.34
N LEU A 172 22.66 -12.27 -2.13
CA LEU A 172 21.34 -12.55 -1.64
C LEU A 172 20.26 -11.79 -2.43
N ILE A 173 19.09 -12.38 -2.51
CA ILE A 173 17.86 -11.79 -3.05
C ILE A 173 16.92 -11.57 -1.87
N GLU A 174 16.72 -10.32 -1.53
CA GLU A 174 15.83 -9.89 -0.44
C GLU A 174 14.40 -9.76 -0.92
N ILE A 175 13.48 -10.41 -0.22
CA ILE A 175 12.04 -10.35 -0.48
C ILE A 175 11.25 -10.79 0.75
N GLN A 176 9.97 -10.38 0.82
CA GLN A 176 9.07 -10.66 1.95
C GLN A 176 8.64 -12.13 1.96
N GLY A 177 9.29 -12.94 2.80
CA GLY A 177 9.01 -14.38 2.94
C GLY A 177 8.37 -14.78 4.28
N ALA A 178 8.16 -13.83 5.19
CA ALA A 178 7.47 -14.06 6.46
C ALA A 178 5.99 -14.43 6.26
N GLN A 179 5.39 -15.05 7.27
CA GLN A 179 3.97 -15.41 7.24
C GLN A 179 3.09 -14.17 7.54
N TYR A 180 2.82 -13.37 6.53
CA TYR A 180 1.96 -12.17 6.61
C TYR A 180 1.55 -11.71 5.20
N GLU A 181 0.84 -10.58 5.10
CA GLU A 181 0.32 -10.01 3.84
C GLU A 181 1.38 -9.83 2.74
N GLY A 182 2.64 -9.44 3.09
CA GLY A 182 3.71 -9.25 2.08
C GLY A 182 4.02 -10.51 1.28
N LEU A 183 3.93 -11.71 1.90
CA LEU A 183 4.07 -12.96 1.16
C LEU A 183 2.91 -13.18 0.17
N THR A 184 1.69 -12.79 0.54
CA THR A 184 0.55 -12.80 -0.37
C THR A 184 0.74 -11.85 -1.55
N VAL A 185 1.36 -10.68 -1.32
CA VAL A 185 1.74 -9.73 -2.38
C VAL A 185 2.72 -10.36 -3.36
N TRP A 186 3.79 -11.00 -2.86
CA TRP A 186 4.74 -11.73 -3.71
C TRP A 186 4.05 -12.80 -4.55
N PHE A 187 3.24 -13.66 -3.92
CA PHE A 187 2.48 -14.71 -4.61
C PHE A 187 1.55 -14.13 -5.68
N ASN A 188 0.77 -13.08 -5.35
CA ASN A 188 -0.15 -12.43 -6.30
C ASN A 188 0.58 -11.83 -7.51
N SER A 189 1.74 -11.19 -7.28
CA SER A 189 2.58 -10.63 -8.35
C SER A 189 3.06 -11.71 -9.32
N LEU A 190 3.49 -12.86 -8.79
CA LEU A 190 3.91 -14.00 -9.60
C LEU A 190 2.75 -14.64 -10.37
N VAL A 191 1.60 -14.86 -9.72
CA VAL A 191 0.39 -15.41 -10.35
C VAL A 191 -0.06 -14.52 -11.50
N ALA A 192 -0.12 -13.20 -11.28
CA ALA A 192 -0.51 -12.24 -12.30
C ALA A 192 0.51 -12.19 -13.47
N SER A 193 1.81 -12.19 -13.16
CA SER A 193 2.88 -12.25 -14.17
C SER A 193 2.90 -13.57 -14.95
N ALA A 194 2.33 -14.64 -14.40
CA ALA A 194 2.10 -15.91 -15.10
C ALA A 194 0.78 -15.92 -15.90
N GLY A 195 0.04 -14.81 -15.95
CA GLY A 195 -1.20 -14.66 -16.71
C GLY A 195 -2.44 -15.18 -16.01
N GLY A 196 -2.42 -15.29 -14.67
CA GLY A 196 -3.53 -15.78 -13.86
C GLY A 196 -4.07 -14.75 -12.86
N SER A 197 -4.91 -15.22 -11.96
CA SER A 197 -5.43 -14.49 -10.80
C SER A 197 -5.73 -15.47 -9.67
N ILE A 198 -5.73 -14.98 -8.43
CA ILE A 198 -6.07 -15.81 -7.25
C ILE A 198 -7.55 -16.17 -7.26
N LEU A 199 -8.42 -15.20 -7.54
CA LEU A 199 -9.87 -15.39 -7.65
C LEU A 199 -10.37 -15.07 -9.06
N THR A 200 -11.55 -15.58 -9.38
CA THR A 200 -12.30 -15.17 -10.57
C THR A 200 -12.61 -13.68 -10.57
N ALA A 201 -12.92 -13.11 -11.73
CA ALA A 201 -13.18 -11.67 -11.88
C ALA A 201 -14.30 -11.12 -10.98
N ASN A 202 -15.25 -11.97 -10.58
CA ASN A 202 -16.32 -11.62 -9.63
C ASN A 202 -15.95 -11.94 -8.17
N SER A 203 -14.73 -12.38 -7.91
CA SER A 203 -14.18 -12.75 -6.59
C SER A 203 -14.99 -13.80 -5.82
N LYS A 204 -15.71 -14.70 -6.50
CA LYS A 204 -16.55 -15.70 -5.86
C LYS A 204 -15.96 -17.10 -5.82
N GLU A 205 -14.94 -17.37 -6.63
CA GLU A 205 -14.32 -18.69 -6.73
C GLU A 205 -12.81 -18.56 -6.85
N PRO A 206 -12.03 -19.54 -6.33
CA PRO A 206 -10.62 -19.64 -6.64
C PRO A 206 -10.40 -19.78 -8.16
N SER A 207 -9.41 -19.06 -8.69
CA SER A 207 -9.04 -19.09 -10.11
C SER A 207 -7.60 -19.57 -10.30
N MET A 208 -7.04 -20.22 -9.30
CA MET A 208 -5.69 -20.74 -9.33
C MET A 208 -5.59 -21.97 -10.24
N GLY A 209 -4.49 -22.06 -10.95
CA GLY A 209 -4.21 -23.19 -11.86
C GLY A 209 -2.74 -23.19 -12.21
N THR A 210 -2.40 -23.41 -13.50
CA THR A 210 -1.00 -23.36 -13.96
C THR A 210 -0.26 -22.08 -13.54
N PRO A 211 -0.85 -20.87 -13.59
CA PRO A 211 -0.16 -19.66 -13.11
C PRO A 211 0.23 -19.70 -11.63
N ALA A 212 -0.64 -20.19 -10.76
CA ALA A 212 -0.33 -20.32 -9.33
C ALA A 212 0.72 -21.43 -9.08
N LEU A 213 0.65 -22.54 -9.83
CA LEU A 213 1.66 -23.57 -9.78
C LEU A 213 3.04 -23.04 -10.17
N GLU A 214 3.12 -22.20 -11.19
CA GLU A 214 4.37 -21.57 -11.62
C GLU A 214 4.90 -20.59 -10.56
N ALA A 215 4.02 -19.79 -9.97
CA ALA A 215 4.36 -18.92 -8.85
C ALA A 215 4.99 -19.70 -7.68
N MET A 216 4.35 -20.78 -7.24
CA MET A 216 4.86 -21.63 -6.15
C MET A 216 6.21 -22.26 -6.49
N LYS A 217 6.44 -22.65 -7.76
CA LYS A 217 7.73 -23.19 -8.21
C LYS A 217 8.84 -22.14 -8.11
N ILE A 218 8.58 -20.90 -8.52
CA ILE A 218 9.56 -19.80 -8.43
C ILE A 218 9.90 -19.50 -6.96
N MET A 219 8.89 -19.41 -6.10
CA MET A 219 9.08 -19.20 -4.65
C MET A 219 9.95 -20.31 -4.06
N LYS A 220 9.62 -21.57 -4.35
CA LYS A 220 10.41 -22.74 -3.92
C LYS A 220 11.83 -22.73 -4.48
N GLN A 221 12.00 -22.39 -5.77
CA GLN A 221 13.31 -22.34 -6.41
C GLN A 221 14.22 -21.32 -5.71
N LEU A 222 13.73 -20.09 -5.47
CA LEU A 222 14.48 -19.10 -4.72
C LEU A 222 14.86 -19.64 -3.35
N ALA A 223 13.88 -20.06 -2.56
CA ALA A 223 14.08 -20.52 -1.18
C ALA A 223 15.00 -21.75 -1.04
N SER A 224 15.21 -22.51 -2.12
CA SER A 224 16.08 -23.69 -2.15
C SER A 224 17.44 -23.41 -2.78
N SER A 225 17.68 -22.17 -3.22
CA SER A 225 18.94 -21.75 -3.85
C SER A 225 19.88 -21.06 -2.86
N PRO A 226 21.17 -21.01 -3.12
CA PRO A 226 22.09 -20.20 -2.33
C PRO A 226 21.82 -18.69 -2.42
N ALA A 227 20.95 -18.26 -3.32
CA ALA A 227 20.55 -16.88 -3.46
C ALA A 227 19.52 -16.41 -2.39
N ALA A 228 18.89 -17.35 -1.69
CA ALA A 228 17.96 -17.01 -0.61
C ALA A 228 18.70 -16.49 0.62
N ASP A 229 18.20 -15.41 1.20
CA ASP A 229 18.63 -15.03 2.55
C ASP A 229 18.28 -16.16 3.55
N PRO A 230 19.20 -16.56 4.45
CA PRO A 230 18.91 -17.57 5.47
C PRO A 230 17.73 -17.23 6.37
N SER A 231 17.40 -15.95 6.52
CA SER A 231 16.26 -15.44 7.31
C SER A 231 15.00 -15.20 6.48
N LEU A 232 14.94 -15.60 5.21
CA LEU A 232 13.83 -15.34 4.28
C LEU A 232 12.45 -15.56 4.92
N SER A 233 12.26 -16.61 5.70
CA SER A 233 10.96 -16.97 6.31
C SER A 233 10.49 -16.04 7.44
N VAL A 234 11.31 -15.08 7.84
CA VAL A 234 10.96 -14.07 8.87
C VAL A 234 11.17 -12.64 8.38
N GLN A 235 11.52 -12.47 7.09
CA GLN A 235 11.75 -11.16 6.48
C GLN A 235 10.45 -10.48 6.05
N MET A 236 10.35 -9.21 6.41
CA MET A 236 9.37 -8.23 5.97
C MET A 236 10.12 -7.07 5.27
N GLU A 237 9.41 -6.03 4.87
CA GLU A 237 9.93 -4.91 4.08
C GLU A 237 11.17 -4.25 4.71
N ASP A 238 11.14 -3.96 6.02
CA ASP A 238 12.25 -3.30 6.72
C ASP A 238 13.45 -4.21 6.90
N GLN A 239 13.26 -5.50 7.16
CA GLN A 239 14.35 -6.46 7.24
C GLN A 239 15.08 -6.59 5.91
N ASN A 240 14.32 -6.65 4.79
CA ASN A 240 14.89 -6.67 3.44
C ASN A 240 15.74 -5.41 3.17
N ARG A 241 15.19 -4.23 3.50
CA ARG A 241 15.90 -2.95 3.36
C ARG A 241 17.23 -2.96 4.14
N LEU A 242 17.19 -3.36 5.42
CA LEU A 242 18.37 -3.42 6.27
C LEU A 242 19.41 -4.42 5.75
N ALA A 243 18.98 -5.59 5.24
CA ALA A 243 19.86 -6.58 4.65
C ALA A 243 20.52 -6.05 3.37
N MET A 244 19.80 -5.33 2.51
CA MET A 244 20.38 -4.67 1.33
C MET A 244 21.35 -3.56 1.71
N GLU A 245 21.03 -2.75 2.73
CA GLU A 245 21.91 -1.68 3.23
C GLU A 245 23.16 -2.23 3.93
N SER A 246 23.15 -3.44 4.48
CA SER A 246 24.34 -4.11 5.03
C SER A 246 25.37 -4.47 3.96
N GLY A 247 24.94 -4.54 2.68
CA GLY A 247 25.79 -4.82 1.54
C GLY A 247 25.94 -6.30 1.18
N ASP A 248 25.27 -7.22 1.86
CA ASP A 248 25.32 -8.67 1.61
C ASP A 248 24.41 -9.12 0.45
N ALA A 249 23.39 -8.32 0.13
CA ALA A 249 22.48 -8.59 -0.95
C ALA A 249 22.93 -7.96 -2.28
N ALA A 250 22.63 -8.65 -3.39
CA ALA A 250 22.81 -8.15 -4.75
C ALA A 250 21.49 -7.60 -5.32
N PHE A 251 20.37 -8.12 -4.85
CA PHE A 251 19.03 -7.80 -5.32
C PHE A 251 18.05 -7.65 -4.16
N GLU A 252 17.09 -6.77 -4.34
CA GLU A 252 15.98 -6.57 -3.41
C GLU A 252 14.70 -6.31 -4.20
N ILE A 253 13.63 -7.04 -3.89
CA ILE A 253 12.27 -6.74 -4.34
C ILE A 253 11.58 -6.01 -3.20
N ASN A 254 11.34 -4.71 -3.38
CA ASN A 254 10.76 -3.89 -2.32
C ASN A 254 10.14 -2.60 -2.89
N TYR A 255 9.42 -1.90 -2.04
CA TYR A 255 8.76 -0.65 -2.35
C TYR A 255 9.74 0.54 -2.40
N PRO A 256 9.34 1.66 -3.03
CA PRO A 256 10.26 2.77 -3.29
C PRO A 256 10.79 3.51 -2.04
N PHE A 257 10.25 3.24 -0.84
CA PHE A 257 10.77 3.84 0.41
C PHE A 257 12.25 3.48 0.69
N VAL A 258 12.73 2.36 0.13
CA VAL A 258 14.14 1.96 0.24
C VAL A 258 15.11 2.95 -0.43
N TYR A 259 14.63 3.74 -1.40
CA TYR A 259 15.49 4.68 -2.12
C TYR A 259 15.92 5.89 -1.26
N PRO A 260 15.01 6.65 -0.63
CA PRO A 260 15.43 7.70 0.29
C PRO A 260 16.16 7.13 1.52
N SER A 261 15.82 5.95 2.00
CA SER A 261 16.51 5.28 3.11
C SER A 261 17.97 5.00 2.74
N MET A 262 18.25 4.24 1.68
CA MET A 262 19.61 3.93 1.20
C MET A 262 20.42 5.20 0.96
N LYS A 263 19.81 6.25 0.42
CA LYS A 263 20.47 7.54 0.18
C LYS A 263 20.96 8.20 1.47
N THR A 264 20.21 8.04 2.55
CA THR A 264 20.48 8.65 3.86
C THR A 264 21.43 7.77 4.68
N ASP A 265 21.17 6.47 4.74
CA ASP A 265 21.80 5.54 5.67
C ASP A 265 23.11 4.97 5.12
N ASP A 266 23.21 4.69 3.80
CA ASP A 266 24.47 4.36 3.14
C ASP A 266 24.68 5.14 1.83
N PRO A 267 25.16 6.40 1.90
CA PRO A 267 25.45 7.21 0.71
C PRO A 267 26.53 6.63 -0.19
N LYS A 268 27.38 5.71 0.32
CA LYS A 268 28.43 5.05 -0.46
C LYS A 268 27.81 3.95 -1.34
N LEU A 269 27.01 3.07 -0.77
CA LEU A 269 26.32 2.02 -1.49
C LEU A 269 25.26 2.59 -2.44
N PHE A 270 24.62 3.69 -2.09
CA PHE A 270 23.65 4.41 -2.93
C PHE A 270 24.18 4.73 -4.33
N LYS A 271 25.48 4.95 -4.51
CA LYS A 271 26.09 5.25 -5.83
C LYS A 271 25.90 4.12 -6.83
N VAL A 272 25.89 2.89 -6.35
CA VAL A 272 25.76 1.66 -7.13
C VAL A 272 24.39 1.00 -6.97
N PHE A 273 23.55 1.49 -6.06
CA PHE A 273 22.16 1.06 -5.87
C PHE A 273 21.29 1.61 -7.00
N LYS A 274 20.73 0.72 -7.80
CA LYS A 274 19.93 1.05 -8.99
C LYS A 274 18.59 0.33 -8.92
N TYR A 275 17.73 0.66 -9.86
CA TYR A 275 16.37 0.15 -9.92
C TYR A 275 15.96 -0.19 -11.36
N THR A 276 15.04 -1.13 -11.47
CA THR A 276 14.34 -1.48 -12.70
C THR A 276 12.93 -2.00 -12.39
N THR A 277 12.17 -2.37 -13.41
CA THR A 277 10.84 -2.95 -13.23
C THR A 277 10.91 -4.27 -12.45
N TYR A 278 9.79 -4.63 -11.81
CA TYR A 278 9.60 -5.96 -11.21
C TYR A 278 9.95 -7.07 -12.22
N PRO A 279 10.62 -8.18 -11.84
CA PRO A 279 10.99 -9.23 -12.75
C PRO A 279 9.76 -10.01 -13.26
N ALA A 280 9.69 -10.30 -14.55
CA ALA A 280 8.67 -11.19 -15.12
C ALA A 280 8.94 -12.66 -14.74
N VAL A 281 7.90 -13.51 -14.82
CA VAL A 281 8.07 -14.96 -14.67
C VAL A 281 8.75 -15.59 -15.89
N SER A 282 8.55 -15.00 -17.07
CA SER A 282 9.22 -15.42 -18.32
C SER A 282 9.38 -14.23 -19.26
N THR A 283 10.23 -14.37 -20.29
CA THR A 283 10.42 -13.33 -21.33
C THR A 283 9.26 -13.21 -22.30
N SER A 284 8.35 -14.19 -22.33
CA SER A 284 7.18 -14.22 -23.24
C SER A 284 5.91 -13.65 -22.61
N LEU A 285 5.92 -13.36 -21.29
CA LEU A 285 4.78 -12.84 -20.55
C LEU A 285 5.09 -11.44 -20.03
N PRO A 286 4.08 -10.56 -19.93
CA PRO A 286 4.24 -9.25 -19.31
C PRO A 286 4.52 -9.43 -17.80
N MET A 287 5.30 -8.53 -17.24
CA MET A 287 5.43 -8.43 -15.79
C MET A 287 4.22 -7.73 -15.19
N HIS A 288 3.81 -8.17 -14.02
CA HIS A 288 2.83 -7.50 -13.18
C HIS A 288 3.32 -7.48 -11.73
N SER A 289 3.50 -6.29 -11.17
CA SER A 289 3.64 -6.12 -9.73
C SER A 289 2.27 -5.88 -9.11
N THR A 290 2.08 -6.33 -7.89
CA THR A 290 0.85 -6.05 -7.14
C THR A 290 0.73 -4.55 -6.84
N ILE A 291 -0.47 -4.01 -7.03
CA ILE A 291 -0.82 -2.65 -6.60
C ILE A 291 -1.22 -2.72 -5.12
N GLY A 292 -0.49 -1.97 -4.32
CA GLY A 292 -0.80 -1.68 -2.94
C GLY A 292 -1.08 -0.20 -2.73
N GLY A 293 -1.07 0.22 -1.48
CA GLY A 293 -1.20 1.62 -1.08
C GLY A 293 -2.19 1.81 0.06
N ILE A 294 -2.39 3.08 0.39
CA ILE A 294 -3.27 3.51 1.47
C ILE A 294 -4.38 4.39 0.90
N ASP A 295 -5.60 4.03 1.23
CA ASP A 295 -6.81 4.77 0.92
C ASP A 295 -7.37 5.41 2.19
N LEU A 296 -7.61 6.74 2.16
CA LEU A 296 -8.18 7.47 3.28
C LEU A 296 -9.68 7.27 3.36
N THR A 297 -10.18 6.95 4.54
CA THR A 297 -11.59 6.74 4.82
C THR A 297 -12.06 7.56 6.01
N VAL A 298 -13.38 7.75 6.12
CA VAL A 298 -14.01 8.41 7.26
C VAL A 298 -14.88 7.40 8.00
N SER A 299 -14.68 7.31 9.31
CA SER A 299 -15.45 6.42 10.17
C SER A 299 -16.93 6.81 10.19
N ARG A 300 -17.81 5.82 10.09
CA ARG A 300 -19.25 6.03 10.29
C ARG A 300 -19.57 6.54 11.69
N TYR A 301 -18.75 6.22 12.69
CA TYR A 301 -18.96 6.56 14.08
C TYR A 301 -18.38 7.93 14.46
N SER A 302 -17.60 8.56 13.56
CA SER A 302 -17.12 9.93 13.73
C SER A 302 -18.27 10.90 13.98
N LYS A 303 -18.12 11.77 14.96
CA LYS A 303 -19.03 12.87 15.24
C LYS A 303 -18.80 14.08 14.31
N HIS A 304 -17.72 14.04 13.51
CA HIS A 304 -17.23 15.15 12.70
C HIS A 304 -17.07 14.78 11.22
N GLN A 305 -17.94 13.92 10.67
CA GLN A 305 -17.81 13.34 9.33
C GLN A 305 -17.62 14.39 8.22
N ALA A 306 -18.28 15.54 8.30
CA ALA A 306 -18.13 16.59 7.29
C ALA A 306 -16.71 17.17 7.30
N LEU A 307 -16.19 17.56 8.46
CA LEU A 307 -14.82 18.07 8.63
C LEU A 307 -13.78 17.00 8.31
N ALA A 308 -14.03 15.75 8.69
CA ALA A 308 -13.16 14.63 8.36
C ALA A 308 -13.05 14.40 6.83
N LYS A 309 -14.15 14.55 6.07
CA LYS A 309 -14.11 14.49 4.61
C LYS A 309 -13.32 15.64 3.99
N GLU A 310 -13.45 16.84 4.50
CA GLU A 310 -12.64 18.00 4.07
C GLU A 310 -11.14 17.75 4.36
N ALA A 311 -10.82 17.27 5.55
CA ALA A 311 -9.47 16.93 5.96
C ALA A 311 -8.85 15.82 5.07
N VAL A 312 -9.62 14.78 4.71
CA VAL A 312 -9.20 13.72 3.78
C VAL A 312 -8.82 14.30 2.42
N LEU A 313 -9.62 15.21 1.87
CA LEU A 313 -9.31 15.84 0.57
C LEU A 313 -8.06 16.73 0.66
N CYS A 314 -7.83 17.39 1.79
CA CYS A 314 -6.58 18.12 2.01
C CYS A 314 -5.39 17.17 2.11
N LEU A 315 -5.46 16.11 2.92
CA LEU A 315 -4.38 15.15 3.13
C LEU A 315 -3.90 14.52 1.81
N ARG A 316 -4.80 14.29 0.85
CA ARG A 316 -4.46 13.72 -0.46
C ARG A 316 -4.03 14.74 -1.52
N ASN A 317 -3.89 16.02 -1.21
CA ASN A 317 -3.56 17.04 -2.21
C ASN A 317 -2.20 16.81 -2.89
N ALA A 318 -1.95 17.47 -4.02
CA ALA A 318 -0.75 17.25 -4.82
C ALA A 318 0.55 17.59 -4.08
N ALA A 319 0.55 18.62 -3.22
CA ALA A 319 1.74 19.01 -2.46
C ALA A 319 2.11 17.92 -1.44
N ASN A 320 1.13 17.43 -0.68
CA ASN A 320 1.34 16.38 0.32
C ASN A 320 1.77 15.05 -0.35
N GLN A 321 1.16 14.66 -1.47
CA GLN A 321 1.57 13.45 -2.19
C GLN A 321 2.96 13.59 -2.81
N GLN A 322 3.34 14.76 -3.31
CA GLN A 322 4.70 15.00 -3.81
C GLN A 322 5.73 14.90 -2.70
N GLU A 323 5.44 15.46 -1.53
CA GLU A 323 6.31 15.38 -0.36
C GLU A 323 6.45 13.94 0.13
N ALA A 324 5.36 13.21 0.27
CA ALA A 324 5.35 11.79 0.65
C ALA A 324 6.16 10.92 -0.32
N ALA A 325 6.10 11.21 -1.63
CA ALA A 325 6.90 10.52 -2.63
C ALA A 325 8.41 10.80 -2.49
N VAL A 326 8.77 12.05 -2.23
CA VAL A 326 10.18 12.47 -2.17
C VAL A 326 10.83 12.07 -0.85
N ALA A 327 10.15 12.30 0.27
CA ALA A 327 10.67 12.05 1.60
C ALA A 327 10.50 10.58 2.04
N GLY A 328 9.32 10.01 1.77
CA GLY A 328 8.96 8.65 2.20
C GLY A 328 9.00 7.58 1.10
N GLY A 329 9.24 7.99 -0.16
CA GLY A 329 9.20 7.06 -1.30
C GLY A 329 7.80 6.58 -1.66
N LEU A 330 6.72 7.17 -1.12
CA LEU A 330 5.35 6.72 -1.30
C LEU A 330 4.80 7.17 -2.68
N PRO A 331 4.47 6.25 -3.60
CA PRO A 331 4.00 6.60 -4.94
C PRO A 331 2.71 7.43 -4.91
N PRO A 332 2.65 8.57 -5.62
CA PRO A 332 1.44 9.36 -5.73
C PRO A 332 0.31 8.63 -6.44
N THR A 333 -0.94 8.95 -6.08
CA THR A 333 -2.14 8.47 -6.78
C THR A 333 -2.67 9.46 -7.80
N LEU A 334 -2.22 10.72 -7.76
CA LEU A 334 -2.66 11.80 -8.64
C LEU A 334 -1.99 11.75 -10.00
N LYS A 335 -2.79 11.71 -11.07
CA LYS A 335 -2.32 11.71 -12.47
C LYS A 335 -1.38 12.87 -12.78
N SER A 336 -1.67 14.05 -12.25
CA SER A 336 -0.93 15.30 -12.56
C SER A 336 0.54 15.20 -12.18
N LEU A 337 0.88 14.48 -11.10
CA LEU A 337 2.26 14.33 -10.63
C LEU A 337 3.12 13.48 -11.57
N TYR A 338 2.52 12.61 -12.36
CA TYR A 338 3.20 11.79 -13.37
C TYR A 338 3.19 12.43 -14.75
N LEU A 339 2.09 13.08 -15.14
CA LEU A 339 1.92 13.65 -16.47
C LEU A 339 2.56 15.03 -16.59
N HIS A 340 2.63 15.77 -15.50
CA HIS A 340 3.19 17.11 -15.43
C HIS A 340 4.17 17.28 -14.24
N PRO A 341 5.20 16.41 -14.13
CA PRO A 341 6.11 16.42 -12.98
C PRO A 341 6.96 17.70 -13.00
N THR A 342 7.22 18.24 -11.81
CA THR A 342 8.16 19.35 -11.66
C THR A 342 9.62 18.86 -11.86
N LYS A 343 10.54 19.76 -12.23
CA LYS A 343 11.98 19.41 -12.31
C LYS A 343 12.52 18.88 -10.99
N SER A 344 12.07 19.46 -9.88
CA SER A 344 12.44 19.02 -8.53
C SER A 344 11.96 17.61 -8.25
N PHE A 345 10.69 17.29 -8.59
CA PHE A 345 10.15 15.93 -8.43
C PHE A 345 10.94 14.90 -9.23
N ILE A 346 11.23 15.18 -10.52
CA ILE A 346 12.01 14.29 -11.38
C ILE A 346 13.41 14.00 -10.77
N ALA A 347 14.07 15.03 -10.23
CA ALA A 347 15.39 14.89 -9.65
C ALA A 347 15.42 14.05 -8.35
N GLN A 348 14.36 14.12 -7.56
CA GLN A 348 14.28 13.48 -6.24
C GLN A 348 13.54 12.14 -6.26
N TYR A 349 12.68 11.92 -7.27
CA TYR A 349 11.92 10.69 -7.49
C TYR A 349 12.15 10.16 -8.92
N PRO A 350 13.40 9.77 -9.28
CA PRO A 350 13.81 9.55 -10.66
C PRO A 350 13.16 8.35 -11.33
N PHE A 351 12.64 7.40 -10.57
CA PHE A 351 11.94 6.20 -11.05
C PHE A 351 10.43 6.41 -11.29
N TYR A 352 9.92 7.64 -11.21
CA TYR A 352 8.48 7.94 -11.34
C TYR A 352 7.83 7.37 -12.60
N LYS A 353 8.56 7.26 -13.72
CA LYS A 353 8.05 6.67 -14.96
C LYS A 353 7.81 5.17 -14.84
N LEU A 354 8.71 4.45 -14.15
CA LEU A 354 8.53 3.02 -13.88
C LEU A 354 7.34 2.79 -12.96
N ILE A 355 7.22 3.59 -11.91
CA ILE A 355 6.07 3.56 -11.01
C ILE A 355 4.77 3.81 -11.78
N TYR A 356 4.70 4.85 -12.60
CA TYR A 356 3.53 5.14 -13.43
C TYR A 356 3.15 3.96 -14.33
N GLN A 357 4.14 3.36 -15.00
CA GLN A 357 3.94 2.19 -15.84
C GLN A 357 3.38 1.02 -15.03
N GLN A 358 4.00 0.67 -13.90
CA GLN A 358 3.59 -0.45 -13.06
C GLN A 358 2.21 -0.24 -12.43
N LEU A 359 1.88 0.97 -11.97
CA LEU A 359 0.55 1.30 -11.45
C LEU A 359 -0.54 1.29 -12.54
N THR A 360 -0.16 1.44 -13.81
CA THR A 360 -1.10 1.37 -14.94
C THR A 360 -1.39 -0.08 -15.34
N THR A 361 -0.41 -0.98 -15.21
CA THR A 361 -0.50 -2.38 -15.64
C THR A 361 -0.47 -3.39 -14.49
N GLY A 362 -0.39 -2.92 -13.25
CA GLY A 362 -0.22 -3.75 -12.08
C GLY A 362 -1.45 -4.60 -11.73
N ALA A 363 -1.23 -5.65 -10.96
CA ALA A 363 -2.26 -6.56 -10.50
C ALA A 363 -2.94 -6.05 -9.24
N VAL A 364 -4.25 -5.93 -9.29
CA VAL A 364 -5.06 -5.68 -8.07
C VAL A 364 -5.26 -7.01 -7.34
N ARG A 365 -5.09 -7.00 -6.03
CA ARG A 365 -5.43 -8.14 -5.18
C ARG A 365 -6.94 -8.41 -5.20
N PRO A 366 -7.42 -9.63 -4.86
CA PRO A 366 -8.84 -9.96 -4.86
C PRO A 366 -9.70 -8.97 -4.07
N LYS A 367 -10.76 -8.47 -4.70
CA LYS A 367 -11.72 -7.54 -4.08
C LYS A 367 -12.89 -8.32 -3.49
N THR A 368 -12.77 -8.71 -2.25
CA THR A 368 -13.81 -9.44 -1.49
C THR A 368 -13.75 -9.03 -0.03
N PRO A 369 -14.90 -9.01 0.69
CA PRO A 369 -14.90 -8.83 2.15
C PRO A 369 -14.12 -9.92 2.89
N GLU A 370 -13.93 -11.08 2.27
CA GLU A 370 -13.22 -12.24 2.83
C GLU A 370 -11.71 -12.20 2.55
N TYR A 371 -11.19 -11.10 2.01
CA TYR A 371 -9.79 -11.01 1.58
C TYR A 371 -8.80 -11.38 2.69
N GLN A 372 -9.05 -10.96 3.94
CA GLN A 372 -8.16 -11.28 5.05
C GLN A 372 -8.02 -12.80 5.26
N ALA A 373 -9.11 -13.54 5.19
CA ALA A 373 -9.06 -14.99 5.30
C ALA A 373 -8.29 -15.62 4.13
N VAL A 374 -8.51 -15.13 2.90
CA VAL A 374 -7.76 -15.56 1.71
C VAL A 374 -6.25 -15.33 1.90
N SER A 375 -5.85 -14.14 2.36
CA SER A 375 -4.45 -13.80 2.59
C SER A 375 -3.80 -14.64 3.68
N ILE A 376 -4.53 -14.88 4.78
CA ILE A 376 -4.04 -15.74 5.88
C ILE A 376 -3.77 -17.16 5.39
N TYR A 377 -4.69 -17.77 4.63
CA TYR A 377 -4.47 -19.13 4.10
C TYR A 377 -3.28 -19.16 3.14
N ILE A 378 -3.13 -18.16 2.25
CA ILE A 378 -1.98 -18.07 1.35
C ILE A 378 -0.67 -17.98 2.16
N SER A 379 -0.58 -17.03 3.08
CA SER A 379 0.65 -16.80 3.83
C SER A 379 0.98 -17.96 4.79
N HIS A 380 -0.01 -18.60 5.38
CA HIS A 380 0.17 -19.76 6.24
C HIS A 380 0.72 -20.97 5.49
N LEU A 381 0.12 -21.28 4.33
CA LEU A 381 0.53 -22.47 3.55
C LEU A 381 1.87 -22.26 2.85
N LEU A 382 2.18 -21.04 2.38
CA LEU A 382 3.37 -20.75 1.58
C LEU A 382 4.57 -20.27 2.41
N SER A 383 4.44 -20.08 3.73
CA SER A 383 5.55 -19.77 4.62
C SER A 383 5.85 -20.96 5.57
N PRO A 384 7.10 -21.39 5.69
CA PRO A 384 8.30 -20.87 5.01
C PRO A 384 8.37 -21.30 3.54
N PRO A 385 8.80 -20.40 2.61
CA PRO A 385 8.81 -20.71 1.17
C PRO A 385 9.63 -21.96 0.80
N GLY A 386 10.62 -22.31 1.61
CA GLY A 386 11.41 -23.53 1.49
C GLY A 386 10.62 -24.84 1.72
N ALA A 387 9.47 -24.79 2.38
CA ALA A 387 8.62 -25.97 2.60
C ALA A 387 7.59 -26.21 1.49
N ILE A 388 7.38 -25.26 0.58
CA ILE A 388 6.37 -25.34 -0.47
C ILE A 388 6.52 -26.64 -1.29
N SER A 389 5.40 -27.34 -1.44
CA SER A 389 5.22 -28.51 -2.31
C SER A 389 4.21 -28.16 -3.41
N PRO A 390 4.64 -27.56 -4.55
CA PRO A 390 3.78 -26.82 -5.45
C PRO A 390 2.49 -27.52 -5.87
N THR A 391 2.54 -28.82 -6.18
CA THR A 391 1.37 -29.58 -6.68
C THR A 391 0.35 -29.86 -5.58
N SER A 392 0.80 -30.32 -4.40
CA SER A 392 -0.09 -30.62 -3.27
C SER A 392 -0.68 -29.33 -2.68
N ASP A 393 0.19 -28.32 -2.50
CA ASP A 393 -0.20 -27.07 -1.87
C ASP A 393 -1.18 -26.26 -2.74
N LEU A 394 -1.05 -26.34 -4.08
CA LEU A 394 -2.05 -25.74 -4.96
C LEU A 394 -3.44 -26.33 -4.74
N SER A 395 -3.54 -27.66 -4.57
CA SER A 395 -4.82 -28.32 -4.30
C SER A 395 -5.39 -27.93 -2.94
N THR A 396 -4.55 -27.95 -1.92
CA THR A 396 -4.91 -27.57 -0.54
C THR A 396 -5.38 -26.11 -0.50
N LEU A 397 -4.58 -25.20 -1.03
CA LEU A 397 -4.89 -23.76 -1.02
C LEU A 397 -6.16 -23.44 -1.80
N THR A 398 -6.44 -24.15 -2.91
CA THR A 398 -7.69 -23.99 -3.67
C THR A 398 -8.91 -24.35 -2.81
N GLY A 399 -8.82 -25.40 -2.00
CA GLY A 399 -9.87 -25.79 -1.06
C GLY A 399 -10.06 -24.78 0.05
N GLU A 400 -8.99 -24.39 0.72
CA GLU A 400 -8.99 -23.43 1.83
C GLU A 400 -9.52 -22.05 1.41
N ILE A 401 -9.14 -21.55 0.24
CA ILE A 401 -9.68 -20.28 -0.29
C ILE A 401 -11.18 -20.41 -0.58
N ARG A 402 -11.67 -21.55 -1.10
CA ARG A 402 -13.09 -21.76 -1.29
C ARG A 402 -13.83 -21.74 0.03
N ASP A 403 -13.31 -22.41 1.05
CA ASP A 403 -13.87 -22.41 2.40
C ASP A 403 -13.89 -20.99 3.00
N ALA A 404 -12.83 -20.20 2.80
CA ALA A 404 -12.81 -18.79 3.21
C ALA A 404 -13.93 -17.97 2.55
N LEU A 405 -14.10 -18.11 1.23
CA LEU A 405 -15.14 -17.38 0.47
C LEU A 405 -16.55 -17.79 0.90
N ASP A 406 -16.75 -19.04 1.29
CA ASP A 406 -17.99 -19.58 1.82
C ASP A 406 -18.19 -19.28 3.32
N GLN A 407 -17.26 -18.57 3.96
CA GLN A 407 -17.23 -18.32 5.42
C GLN A 407 -17.24 -19.61 6.24
N LYS A 408 -16.59 -20.64 5.73
CA LYS A 408 -16.41 -21.95 6.36
C LYS A 408 -14.95 -22.16 6.75
N GLY A 409 -14.73 -23.15 7.59
CA GLY A 409 -13.39 -23.49 8.06
C GLY A 409 -12.93 -22.65 9.26
N LEU A 410 -11.76 -23.00 9.76
CA LEU A 410 -11.06 -22.27 10.82
C LEU A 410 -9.93 -21.50 10.17
N ILE A 411 -9.87 -20.20 10.38
CA ILE A 411 -8.72 -19.38 9.98
C ILE A 411 -7.54 -19.78 10.88
N PRO A 412 -6.39 -20.17 10.31
CA PRO A 412 -5.22 -20.64 11.05
C PRO A 412 -4.57 -19.56 11.94
#